data_c681684cc028ebba8f741cf9ac56d0ee
#
_entry.id   c681684cc028ebba8f741cf9ac56d0ee
#
_cell.length_a   1.000
_cell.length_b   1.000
_cell.length_c   1.000
_cell.angle_alpha   90.00
_cell.angle_beta   90.00
_cell.angle_gamma   90.00
#
_symmetry.space_group_name_H-M   'P 1'
#
loop_
_entity.id
_entity.type
_entity.pdbx_description
1 polymer ?
#
loop_
_entity_poly.entity_id
_entity_poly.type
_entity_poly.pdbx_seq_one_letter_code
_entity_poly.pdbx_strand_id
1 'polypeptide(L)'
;GASQWQSNVNLSYGQEYVNLSLEGVYPNFTEVESVKSTDGRFINDIDLKERRKVIVLHTKTAEILFGKSKTEPIGKFVNAGGVSYQVVGLYTDPGDQGSSEAYIPFSTLQVIYNKGDKLNNLTFTTKGLTTIETNEAFEAAYRKVMGAKHRFDPSDNSALWIWNRFTNYLQSQNAMGILRTAIWVIGIFTLLSGIVGVSNIMLITVKERTREFGIRKALGAKPFSILWLIIVESVTITTLFGYIGMVAGIAATEWMNKVAGEQTVDVGMFSETVFLNPTVDISIAIQATLTLVVAGTLAGFFPAKKAVSIRPIEALRAD
;
A
#
# COMPACT_ATOMS: atom_id res chain seq x y z
N GLY A 1 -14.27 -6.03 22.69
CA GLY A 1 -13.29 -6.53 23.65
C GLY A 1 -12.63 -5.40 24.42
N ALA A 2 -12.11 -5.74 25.60
CA ALA A 2 -11.28 -4.84 26.37
C ALA A 2 -9.88 -5.45 26.50
N SER A 3 -8.86 -4.62 26.58
CA SER A 3 -7.51 -5.11 26.80
C SER A 3 -6.79 -4.31 27.92
N GLN A 4 -5.82 -4.98 28.51
CA GLN A 4 -4.92 -4.41 29.51
C GLN A 4 -3.50 -4.83 29.19
N TRP A 5 -2.54 -3.95 29.44
CA TRP A 5 -1.12 -4.23 29.22
C TRP A 5 -0.30 -4.26 30.47
N GLN A 6 0.71 -5.12 30.44
CA GLN A 6 1.85 -5.11 31.34
C GLN A 6 3.13 -5.02 30.51
N SER A 7 3.73 -3.84 30.47
CA SER A 7 4.95 -3.57 29.69
C SER A 7 6.21 -4.07 30.40
N ASN A 8 7.29 -4.21 29.65
CA ASN A 8 8.63 -4.56 30.13
C ASN A 8 8.67 -5.87 30.93
N VAL A 9 7.99 -6.89 30.39
CA VAL A 9 8.03 -8.23 30.98
C VAL A 9 9.13 -9.04 30.29
N ASN A 10 10.05 -9.55 31.09
CA ASN A 10 11.06 -10.49 30.62
C ASN A 10 10.42 -11.88 30.49
N LEU A 11 10.26 -12.32 29.23
CA LEU A 11 9.79 -13.66 28.90
C LEU A 11 10.99 -14.56 28.63
N SER A 12 11.10 -15.68 29.33
CA SER A 12 12.27 -16.57 29.22
C SER A 12 11.90 -18.03 29.06
N TYR A 13 12.74 -18.76 28.32
CA TYR A 13 12.73 -20.20 28.23
C TYR A 13 14.17 -20.74 28.25
N GLY A 14 14.51 -21.49 29.29
CA GLY A 14 15.91 -21.91 29.52
C GLY A 14 16.85 -20.73 29.75
N GLN A 15 17.80 -20.53 28.82
CA GLN A 15 18.74 -19.41 28.88
C GLN A 15 18.36 -18.26 27.94
N GLU A 16 17.41 -18.49 27.03
CA GLU A 16 16.93 -17.47 26.09
C GLU A 16 15.87 -16.58 26.74
N TYR A 17 15.90 -15.29 26.41
CA TYR A 17 14.91 -14.34 26.91
C TYR A 17 14.60 -13.24 25.89
N VAL A 18 13.40 -12.70 25.97
CA VAL A 18 12.91 -11.56 25.18
C VAL A 18 12.17 -10.62 26.12
N ASN A 19 12.41 -9.32 25.99
CA ASN A 19 11.61 -8.32 26.68
C ASN A 19 10.42 -7.91 25.80
N LEU A 20 9.22 -8.07 26.32
CA LEU A 20 7.99 -7.81 25.61
C LEU A 20 6.89 -7.26 26.52
N SER A 21 5.75 -6.91 25.96
CA SER A 21 4.55 -6.55 26.69
C SER A 21 3.57 -7.72 26.71
N LEU A 22 2.98 -8.00 27.87
CA LEU A 22 1.86 -8.92 27.97
C LEU A 22 0.57 -8.15 27.79
N GLU A 23 -0.28 -8.59 26.86
CA GLU A 23 -1.61 -8.05 26.66
C GLU A 23 -2.67 -9.09 27.10
N GLY A 24 -3.49 -8.69 28.07
CA GLY A 24 -4.63 -9.47 28.49
C GLY A 24 -5.82 -9.20 27.56
N VAL A 25 -6.31 -10.24 26.88
CA VAL A 25 -7.31 -10.11 25.83
C VAL A 25 -8.49 -11.07 26.03
N TYR A 26 -9.60 -10.76 25.35
CA TYR A 26 -10.77 -11.62 25.23
C TYR A 26 -10.68 -12.53 23.99
N PRO A 27 -11.43 -13.66 23.91
CA PRO A 27 -11.41 -14.58 22.78
C PRO A 27 -11.74 -13.94 21.44
N ASN A 28 -12.64 -12.96 21.41
CA ASN A 28 -13.04 -12.24 20.20
C ASN A 28 -12.00 -11.21 19.70
N PHE A 29 -10.87 -11.11 20.38
CA PHE A 29 -9.77 -10.21 19.96
C PHE A 29 -9.26 -10.55 18.56
N THR A 30 -9.18 -11.83 18.21
CA THR A 30 -8.76 -12.28 16.87
C THR A 30 -9.66 -11.76 15.76
N GLU A 31 -10.96 -11.64 15.99
CA GLU A 31 -11.91 -11.12 15.00
C GLU A 31 -11.78 -9.60 14.85
N VAL A 32 -11.58 -8.89 15.98
CA VAL A 32 -11.53 -7.43 16.00
C VAL A 32 -10.20 -6.90 15.47
N GLU A 33 -9.09 -7.55 15.84
CA GLU A 33 -7.73 -7.13 15.46
C GLU A 33 -7.19 -7.89 14.22
N SER A 34 -7.98 -8.83 13.68
CA SER A 34 -7.59 -9.66 12.53
C SER A 34 -6.29 -10.46 12.75
N VAL A 35 -6.00 -10.81 14.01
CA VAL A 35 -4.86 -11.64 14.38
C VAL A 35 -5.10 -13.06 13.90
N LYS A 36 -4.14 -13.63 13.16
CA LYS A 36 -4.24 -15.01 12.64
C LYS A 36 -3.48 -15.96 13.54
N SER A 37 -4.18 -16.96 14.09
CA SER A 37 -3.51 -18.09 14.74
C SER A 37 -2.81 -18.94 13.68
N THR A 38 -1.51 -19.15 13.83
CA THR A 38 -0.68 -19.90 12.87
C THR A 38 -0.58 -21.36 13.28
N ASP A 39 -0.46 -21.62 14.58
CA ASP A 39 -0.34 -22.94 15.14
C ASP A 39 -0.97 -23.00 16.53
N GLY A 40 -1.48 -24.17 16.93
CA GLY A 40 -2.19 -24.34 18.19
C GLY A 40 -3.56 -23.64 18.22
N ARG A 41 -3.86 -22.96 19.33
CA ARG A 41 -5.13 -22.26 19.52
C ARG A 41 -4.93 -20.89 20.15
N PHE A 42 -5.87 -19.99 19.94
CA PHE A 42 -5.96 -18.73 20.67
C PHE A 42 -6.62 -18.92 22.05
N ILE A 43 -6.69 -17.86 22.83
CA ILE A 43 -7.37 -17.80 24.13
C ILE A 43 -8.86 -18.06 23.92
N ASN A 44 -9.46 -18.84 24.82
CA ASN A 44 -10.89 -19.17 24.79
C ASN A 44 -11.60 -18.77 26.09
N ASP A 45 -12.93 -18.93 26.11
CA ASP A 45 -13.77 -18.57 27.27
C ASP A 45 -13.45 -19.37 28.53
N ILE A 46 -12.97 -20.62 28.39
CA ILE A 46 -12.56 -21.45 29.53
C ILE A 46 -11.32 -20.84 30.17
N ASP A 47 -10.34 -20.41 29.36
CA ASP A 47 -9.11 -19.79 29.87
C ASP A 47 -9.41 -18.51 30.68
N LEU A 48 -10.39 -17.70 30.21
CA LEU A 48 -10.87 -16.52 30.93
C LEU A 48 -11.56 -16.89 32.24
N LYS A 49 -12.51 -17.83 32.18
CA LYS A 49 -13.34 -18.22 33.32
C LYS A 49 -12.52 -18.85 34.43
N GLU A 50 -11.59 -19.73 34.06
CA GLU A 50 -10.71 -20.44 35.00
C GLU A 50 -9.42 -19.68 35.32
N ARG A 51 -9.21 -18.51 34.72
CA ARG A 51 -7.99 -17.70 34.88
C ARG A 51 -6.73 -18.51 34.62
N ARG A 52 -6.74 -19.31 33.52
CA ARG A 52 -5.62 -20.17 33.17
C ARG A 52 -4.38 -19.38 32.87
N LYS A 53 -3.22 -19.88 33.30
CA LYS A 53 -1.91 -19.32 32.97
C LYS A 53 -1.45 -19.84 31.61
N VAL A 54 -2.11 -19.39 30.57
CA VAL A 54 -1.78 -19.72 29.15
C VAL A 54 -1.31 -18.47 28.43
N ILE A 55 -0.47 -18.68 27.42
CA ILE A 55 0.11 -17.60 26.61
C ILE A 55 0.10 -17.98 25.14
N VAL A 56 -0.18 -17.00 24.28
CA VAL A 56 -0.07 -17.09 22.84
C VAL A 56 1.07 -16.17 22.41
N LEU A 57 2.04 -16.70 21.68
CA LEU A 57 3.27 -16.01 21.29
C LEU A 57 3.24 -15.64 19.82
N HIS A 58 3.87 -14.52 19.49
CA HIS A 58 4.19 -14.23 18.08
C HIS A 58 5.22 -15.24 17.56
N THR A 59 5.08 -15.66 16.29
CA THR A 59 5.97 -16.67 15.68
C THR A 59 7.44 -16.30 15.79
N LYS A 60 7.81 -15.03 15.55
CA LYS A 60 9.20 -14.55 15.71
C LYS A 60 9.70 -14.63 17.17
N THR A 61 8.84 -14.32 18.12
CA THR A 61 9.18 -14.45 19.55
C THR A 61 9.42 -15.92 19.93
N ALA A 62 8.59 -16.82 19.40
CA ALA A 62 8.77 -18.25 19.58
C ALA A 62 10.08 -18.75 18.95
N GLU A 63 10.43 -18.27 17.75
CA GLU A 63 11.71 -18.60 17.10
C GLU A 63 12.93 -18.16 17.91
N ILE A 64 12.88 -17.00 18.57
CA ILE A 64 13.96 -16.52 19.44
C ILE A 64 14.09 -17.41 20.67
N LEU A 65 12.97 -17.72 21.33
CA LEU A 65 12.98 -18.48 22.60
C LEU A 65 13.28 -19.98 22.42
N PHE A 66 12.79 -20.59 21.33
CA PHE A 66 12.87 -22.04 21.13
C PHE A 66 13.85 -22.45 20.01
N GLY A 67 14.37 -21.47 19.24
CA GLY A 67 15.22 -21.69 18.06
C GLY A 67 14.42 -22.16 16.85
N LYS A 68 14.92 -21.87 15.64
CA LYS A 68 14.21 -22.12 14.34
C LYS A 68 13.90 -23.59 14.04
N SER A 69 14.39 -24.56 14.80
CA SER A 69 14.29 -25.99 14.42
C SER A 69 14.35 -27.01 15.55
N LYS A 70 14.41 -26.62 16.83
CA LYS A 70 14.79 -27.57 17.87
C LYS A 70 13.68 -28.00 18.83
N THR A 71 12.66 -27.21 19.05
CA THR A 71 11.63 -27.56 20.06
C THR A 71 10.28 -27.00 19.65
N GLU A 72 9.26 -27.84 19.60
CA GLU A 72 7.89 -27.41 19.40
C GLU A 72 7.45 -26.55 20.61
N PRO A 73 7.03 -25.27 20.38
CA PRO A 73 6.68 -24.34 21.45
C PRO A 73 5.43 -24.72 22.21
N ILE A 74 4.44 -25.33 21.52
CA ILE A 74 3.12 -25.61 22.07
C ILE A 74 3.23 -26.65 23.19
N GLY A 75 2.52 -26.37 24.28
CA GLY A 75 2.54 -27.21 25.50
C GLY A 75 3.71 -26.94 26.44
N LYS A 76 4.75 -26.21 26.01
CA LYS A 76 5.88 -25.85 26.87
C LYS A 76 5.52 -24.71 27.81
N PHE A 77 6.29 -24.60 28.88
CA PHE A 77 6.12 -23.52 29.88
C PHE A 77 7.23 -22.48 29.69
N VAL A 78 6.82 -21.23 29.63
CA VAL A 78 7.70 -20.05 29.61
C VAL A 78 7.51 -19.24 30.89
N ASN A 79 8.54 -18.57 31.31
CA ASN A 79 8.48 -17.72 32.50
C ASN A 79 8.35 -16.26 32.09
N ALA A 80 7.29 -15.59 32.50
CA ALA A 80 7.05 -14.18 32.25
C ALA A 80 6.99 -13.42 33.58
N GLY A 81 8.06 -12.69 33.92
CA GLY A 81 8.11 -11.90 35.14
C GLY A 81 7.97 -12.72 36.43
N GLY A 82 8.50 -13.95 36.45
CA GLY A 82 8.41 -14.86 37.62
C GLY A 82 7.14 -15.75 37.62
N VAL A 83 6.26 -15.61 36.64
CA VAL A 83 5.07 -16.46 36.51
C VAL A 83 5.23 -17.42 35.34
N SER A 84 4.95 -18.69 35.55
CA SER A 84 4.99 -19.72 34.51
C SER A 84 3.68 -19.77 33.75
N TYR A 85 3.77 -19.66 32.40
CA TYR A 85 2.65 -19.75 31.46
C TYR A 85 2.86 -20.89 30.48
N GLN A 86 1.81 -21.64 30.20
CA GLN A 86 1.85 -22.65 29.15
C GLN A 86 1.57 -22.04 27.77
N VAL A 87 2.44 -22.29 26.81
CA VAL A 87 2.24 -21.88 25.42
C VAL A 87 1.13 -22.72 24.80
N VAL A 88 0.04 -22.10 24.37
CA VAL A 88 -1.12 -22.80 23.78
C VAL A 88 -1.30 -22.50 22.29
N GLY A 89 -0.63 -21.53 21.77
CA GLY A 89 -0.66 -21.22 20.35
C GLY A 89 0.35 -20.16 19.93
N LEU A 90 0.48 -20.05 18.62
CA LEU A 90 1.29 -19.06 17.95
C LEU A 90 0.40 -18.19 17.06
N TYR A 91 0.78 -16.93 16.86
CA TYR A 91 0.08 -16.00 16.00
C TYR A 91 1.02 -15.20 15.11
N THR A 92 0.47 -14.64 14.03
CA THR A 92 1.12 -13.66 13.16
C THR A 92 0.23 -12.44 12.98
N ASP A 93 0.86 -11.28 12.85
CA ASP A 93 0.18 -10.03 12.54
C ASP A 93 0.03 -9.84 11.02
N PRO A 94 -0.95 -9.05 10.55
CA PRO A 94 -1.00 -8.60 9.18
C PRO A 94 0.28 -7.81 8.84
N GLY A 95 1.08 -8.35 7.91
CA GLY A 95 2.37 -7.76 7.52
C GLY A 95 3.60 -8.38 8.16
N ASP A 96 3.44 -9.37 9.07
CA ASP A 96 4.53 -10.11 9.75
C ASP A 96 5.63 -9.20 10.34
N GLN A 97 5.22 -8.08 10.94
CA GLN A 97 6.13 -7.05 11.46
C GLN A 97 6.86 -7.45 12.74
N GLY A 98 6.45 -8.56 13.34
CA GLY A 98 7.03 -9.04 14.61
C GLY A 98 6.56 -8.20 15.78
N SER A 99 5.43 -8.60 16.37
CA SER A 99 4.90 -7.95 17.58
C SER A 99 5.82 -8.15 18.77
N SER A 100 6.05 -7.08 19.51
CA SER A 100 6.68 -7.11 20.84
C SER A 100 5.70 -7.53 21.93
N GLU A 101 4.59 -8.17 21.60
CA GLU A 101 3.50 -8.50 22.49
C GLU A 101 3.29 -10.01 22.56
N ALA A 102 2.76 -10.45 23.70
CA ALA A 102 2.27 -11.80 23.89
C ALA A 102 0.90 -11.74 24.56
N TYR A 103 -0.03 -12.57 24.10
CA TYR A 103 -1.40 -12.55 24.58
C TYR A 103 -1.64 -13.55 25.70
N ILE A 104 -2.30 -13.10 26.77
CA ILE A 104 -2.77 -13.92 27.89
C ILE A 104 -4.25 -13.64 28.15
N PRO A 105 -4.98 -14.51 28.88
CA PRO A 105 -6.36 -14.22 29.22
C PRO A 105 -6.48 -12.94 30.06
N PHE A 106 -7.42 -12.07 29.70
CA PHE A 106 -7.65 -10.79 30.37
C PHE A 106 -7.81 -10.94 31.88
N SER A 107 -8.62 -11.90 32.34
CA SER A 107 -8.85 -12.18 33.75
C SER A 107 -7.59 -12.66 34.49
N THR A 108 -6.71 -13.36 33.80
CA THR A 108 -5.42 -13.82 34.33
C THR A 108 -4.48 -12.64 34.55
N LEU A 109 -4.39 -11.72 33.58
CA LEU A 109 -3.57 -10.51 33.72
C LEU A 109 -4.06 -9.63 34.85
N GLN A 110 -5.39 -9.42 34.99
CA GLN A 110 -5.97 -8.62 36.08
C GLN A 110 -5.55 -9.13 37.46
N VAL A 111 -5.61 -10.44 37.67
CA VAL A 111 -5.32 -11.05 38.96
C VAL A 111 -3.83 -11.05 39.24
N ILE A 112 -3.00 -11.47 38.29
CA ILE A 112 -1.54 -11.62 38.50
C ILE A 112 -0.88 -10.27 38.75
N TYR A 113 -1.27 -9.24 37.95
CA TYR A 113 -0.65 -7.91 38.00
C TYR A 113 -1.48 -6.90 38.83
N ASN A 114 -2.49 -7.36 39.57
CA ASN A 114 -3.33 -6.54 40.45
C ASN A 114 -3.88 -5.27 39.77
N LYS A 115 -4.38 -5.40 38.52
CA LYS A 115 -4.85 -4.27 37.72
C LYS A 115 -6.24 -3.75 38.13
N GLY A 116 -6.96 -4.47 38.96
CA GLY A 116 -8.33 -4.12 39.38
C GLY A 116 -9.29 -4.06 38.20
N ASP A 117 -10.24 -3.15 38.26
CA ASP A 117 -11.29 -2.95 37.23
C ASP A 117 -10.91 -1.92 36.15
N LYS A 118 -9.64 -1.50 36.11
CA LYS A 118 -9.15 -0.53 35.11
C LYS A 118 -8.95 -1.21 33.75
N LEU A 119 -9.22 -0.47 32.68
CA LEU A 119 -8.97 -0.86 31.30
C LEU A 119 -7.94 0.08 30.70
N ASN A 120 -7.06 -0.44 29.83
CA ASN A 120 -6.19 0.39 29.01
C ASN A 120 -6.91 0.75 27.70
N ASN A 121 -7.51 -0.24 27.06
CA ASN A 121 -8.23 -0.09 25.80
C ASN A 121 -9.59 -0.73 25.82
N LEU A 122 -10.51 -0.13 25.07
CA LEU A 122 -11.79 -0.71 24.69
C LEU A 122 -11.89 -0.72 23.18
N THR A 123 -11.85 -1.89 22.56
CA THR A 123 -11.96 -2.07 21.12
C THR A 123 -13.32 -2.65 20.76
N PHE A 124 -13.99 -2.05 19.78
CA PHE A 124 -15.28 -2.51 19.30
C PHE A 124 -15.43 -2.24 17.81
N THR A 125 -16.29 -3.02 17.16
CA THR A 125 -16.64 -2.84 15.74
C THR A 125 -17.92 -2.07 15.62
N THR A 126 -18.02 -1.21 14.60
CA THR A 126 -19.22 -0.44 14.25
C THR A 126 -19.75 -0.91 12.90
N LYS A 127 -21.07 -0.78 12.69
CA LYS A 127 -21.73 -1.07 11.41
C LYS A 127 -22.46 0.18 10.91
N GLY A 128 -22.41 0.40 9.58
CA GLY A 128 -23.15 1.50 8.94
C GLY A 128 -22.45 2.84 8.92
N LEU A 129 -21.25 2.96 9.48
CA LEU A 129 -20.43 4.17 9.43
C LEU A 129 -19.53 4.11 8.19
N THR A 130 -20.04 4.54 7.03
CA THR A 130 -19.35 4.38 5.74
C THR A 130 -18.66 5.64 5.23
N THR A 131 -18.85 6.78 5.89
CA THR A 131 -18.25 8.06 5.49
C THR A 131 -17.49 8.70 6.65
N ILE A 132 -16.61 9.65 6.35
CA ILE A 132 -15.86 10.40 7.38
C ILE A 132 -16.83 11.14 8.28
N GLU A 133 -17.85 11.81 7.73
CA GLU A 133 -18.81 12.60 8.47
C GLU A 133 -19.63 11.77 9.46
N THR A 134 -20.04 10.55 9.04
CA THR A 134 -20.78 9.64 9.94
C THR A 134 -19.91 9.11 11.07
N ASN A 135 -18.63 8.89 10.83
CA ASN A 135 -17.67 8.48 11.86
C ASN A 135 -17.38 9.62 12.84
N GLU A 136 -17.14 10.84 12.36
CA GLU A 136 -16.95 12.02 13.20
C GLU A 136 -18.17 12.32 14.08
N ALA A 137 -19.36 12.23 13.51
CA ALA A 137 -20.60 12.38 14.27
C ALA A 137 -20.75 11.31 15.36
N PHE A 138 -20.41 10.07 15.06
CA PHE A 138 -20.39 8.97 16.04
C PHE A 138 -19.37 9.23 17.15
N GLU A 139 -18.13 9.63 16.81
CA GLU A 139 -17.09 9.93 17.78
C GLU A 139 -17.47 11.09 18.71
N ALA A 140 -18.05 12.16 18.15
CA ALA A 140 -18.58 13.28 18.94
C ALA A 140 -19.69 12.85 19.91
N ALA A 141 -20.63 12.02 19.46
CA ALA A 141 -21.68 11.48 20.29
C ALA A 141 -21.12 10.56 21.39
N TYR A 142 -20.15 9.71 21.05
CA TYR A 142 -19.49 8.82 21.99
C TYR A 142 -18.72 9.60 23.08
N ARG A 143 -17.96 10.63 22.70
CA ARG A 143 -17.27 11.55 23.63
C ARG A 143 -18.25 12.22 24.59
N LYS A 144 -19.38 12.68 24.06
CA LYS A 144 -20.44 13.33 24.89
C LYS A 144 -20.99 12.36 25.95
N VAL A 145 -21.28 11.12 25.58
CA VAL A 145 -21.78 10.10 26.53
C VAL A 145 -20.70 9.74 27.56
N MET A 146 -19.46 9.53 27.11
CA MET A 146 -18.35 9.19 28.02
C MET A 146 -17.97 10.36 28.92
N GLY A 147 -17.99 11.61 28.40
CA GLY A 147 -17.76 12.83 29.19
C GLY A 147 -18.78 13.00 30.31
N ALA A 148 -20.06 12.76 30.01
CA ALA A 148 -21.12 12.79 31.03
C ALA A 148 -20.93 11.71 32.11
N LYS A 149 -20.50 10.49 31.70
CA LYS A 149 -20.31 9.36 32.61
C LYS A 149 -19.05 9.51 33.47
N HIS A 150 -17.95 9.99 32.89
CA HIS A 150 -16.62 10.06 33.55
C HIS A 150 -16.21 11.47 33.96
N ARG A 151 -17.10 12.47 33.81
CA ARG A 151 -16.95 13.86 34.24
C ARG A 151 -15.74 14.56 33.61
N PHE A 152 -15.54 14.43 32.31
CA PHE A 152 -14.60 15.21 31.54
C PHE A 152 -15.29 16.03 30.45
N ASP A 153 -14.65 17.09 29.96
CA ASP A 153 -15.18 17.92 28.89
C ASP A 153 -15.15 17.14 27.56
N PRO A 154 -16.27 16.94 26.86
CA PRO A 154 -16.30 16.24 25.57
C PRO A 154 -15.44 16.88 24.48
N SER A 155 -15.08 18.16 24.62
CA SER A 155 -14.18 18.85 23.68
C SER A 155 -12.69 18.58 23.95
N ASP A 156 -12.36 18.02 25.11
CA ASP A 156 -11.00 17.63 25.43
C ASP A 156 -10.63 16.30 24.76
N ASN A 157 -9.88 16.40 23.67
CA ASN A 157 -9.39 15.26 22.91
C ASN A 157 -8.36 14.41 23.67
N SER A 158 -7.71 14.99 24.70
CA SER A 158 -6.71 14.29 25.50
C SER A 158 -7.33 13.39 26.57
N ALA A 159 -8.55 13.71 27.03
CA ALA A 159 -9.25 12.93 28.04
C ALA A 159 -9.72 11.55 27.53
N LEU A 160 -10.04 11.46 26.27
CA LEU A 160 -10.42 10.21 25.60
C LEU A 160 -9.81 10.16 24.20
N TRP A 161 -8.80 9.33 24.02
CA TRP A 161 -8.21 9.10 22.72
C TRP A 161 -8.98 8.03 21.95
N ILE A 162 -9.48 8.37 20.75
CA ILE A 162 -10.22 7.47 19.88
C ILE A 162 -9.37 7.20 18.64
N TRP A 163 -9.04 5.93 18.44
CA TRP A 163 -8.32 5.45 17.25
C TRP A 163 -9.31 4.81 16.28
N ASN A 164 -9.79 5.58 15.31
CA ASN A 164 -10.71 5.09 14.29
C ASN A 164 -9.92 4.62 13.06
N ARG A 165 -9.72 3.32 12.95
CA ARG A 165 -8.99 2.70 11.82
C ARG A 165 -9.65 2.98 10.47
N PHE A 166 -10.99 3.02 10.44
CA PHE A 166 -11.72 3.25 9.19
C PHE A 166 -11.53 4.68 8.67
N THR A 167 -11.59 5.66 9.53
CA THR A 167 -11.33 7.06 9.18
C THR A 167 -9.90 7.24 8.68
N ASN A 168 -8.92 6.65 9.38
CA ASN A 168 -7.52 6.68 8.96
C ASN A 168 -7.31 5.99 7.59
N TYR A 169 -7.99 4.86 7.37
CA TYR A 169 -7.98 4.19 6.07
C TYR A 169 -8.55 5.08 4.96
N LEU A 170 -9.70 5.73 5.17
CA LEU A 170 -10.31 6.64 4.20
C LEU A 170 -9.41 7.85 3.91
N GLN A 171 -8.80 8.43 4.94
CA GLN A 171 -7.84 9.55 4.77
C GLN A 171 -6.61 9.10 3.98
N SER A 172 -6.08 7.93 4.27
CA SER A 172 -4.96 7.34 3.50
C SER A 172 -5.34 7.10 2.04
N GLN A 173 -6.53 6.54 1.78
CA GLN A 173 -7.05 6.35 0.41
C GLN A 173 -7.21 7.69 -0.33
N ASN A 174 -7.72 8.72 0.34
CA ASN A 174 -7.84 10.06 -0.25
C ASN A 174 -6.45 10.66 -0.58
N ALA A 175 -5.49 10.53 0.33
CA ALA A 175 -4.11 10.98 0.10
C ALA A 175 -3.46 10.26 -1.08
N MET A 176 -3.63 8.93 -1.17
CA MET A 176 -3.16 8.13 -2.31
C MET A 176 -3.88 8.53 -3.61
N GLY A 177 -5.17 8.86 -3.55
CA GLY A 177 -5.93 9.38 -4.68
C GLY A 177 -5.36 10.71 -5.21
N ILE A 178 -5.00 11.63 -4.32
CA ILE A 178 -4.35 12.91 -4.67
C ILE A 178 -2.98 12.67 -5.31
N LEU A 179 -2.15 11.81 -4.72
CA LEU A 179 -0.84 11.45 -5.28
C LEU A 179 -0.97 10.83 -6.67
N ARG A 180 -1.92 9.90 -6.84
CA ARG A 180 -2.21 9.28 -8.14
C ARG A 180 -2.61 10.32 -9.18
N THR A 181 -3.47 11.27 -8.81
CA THR A 181 -3.89 12.36 -9.69
C THR A 181 -2.72 13.26 -10.06
N ALA A 182 -1.85 13.62 -9.11
CA ALA A 182 -0.66 14.43 -9.37
C ALA A 182 0.29 13.73 -10.35
N ILE A 183 0.53 12.42 -10.18
CA ILE A 183 1.36 11.62 -11.10
C ILE A 183 0.74 11.59 -12.50
N TRP A 184 -0.58 11.43 -12.61
CA TRP A 184 -1.27 11.48 -13.91
C TRP A 184 -1.11 12.84 -14.60
N VAL A 185 -1.25 13.94 -13.86
CA VAL A 185 -1.06 15.30 -14.39
C VAL A 185 0.36 15.49 -14.91
N ILE A 186 1.38 15.11 -14.14
CA ILE A 186 2.79 15.17 -14.55
C ILE A 186 3.01 14.30 -15.80
N GLY A 187 2.48 13.08 -15.83
CA GLY A 187 2.58 12.16 -16.96
C GLY A 187 1.98 12.74 -18.23
N ILE A 188 0.81 13.37 -18.14
CA ILE A 188 0.16 14.03 -19.28
C ILE A 188 1.00 15.18 -19.82
N PHE A 189 1.54 16.05 -18.95
CA PHE A 189 2.41 17.15 -19.39
C PHE A 189 3.71 16.66 -20.04
N THR A 190 4.31 15.61 -19.47
CA THR A 190 5.50 14.97 -20.05
C THR A 190 5.18 14.36 -21.41
N LEU A 191 4.04 13.68 -21.56
CA LEU A 191 3.58 13.13 -22.83
C LEU A 191 3.34 14.23 -23.87
N LEU A 192 2.69 15.33 -23.49
CA LEU A 192 2.48 16.49 -24.38
C LEU A 192 3.81 17.08 -24.86
N SER A 193 4.79 17.20 -23.99
CA SER A 193 6.15 17.64 -24.36
C SER A 193 6.77 16.69 -25.38
N GLY A 194 6.64 15.38 -25.18
CA GLY A 194 7.08 14.35 -26.13
C GLY A 194 6.37 14.46 -27.49
N ILE A 195 5.06 14.67 -27.50
CA ILE A 195 4.26 14.87 -28.73
C ILE A 195 4.78 16.07 -29.52
N VAL A 196 5.04 17.20 -28.86
CA VAL A 196 5.59 18.39 -29.49
C VAL A 196 6.99 18.12 -30.07
N GLY A 197 7.85 17.40 -29.34
CA GLY A 197 9.17 17.00 -29.79
C GLY A 197 9.12 16.15 -31.07
N VAL A 198 8.33 15.08 -31.05
CA VAL A 198 8.14 14.20 -32.24
C VAL A 198 7.53 14.98 -33.40
N SER A 199 6.51 15.82 -33.13
CA SER A 199 5.87 16.64 -34.15
C SER A 199 6.86 17.60 -34.86
N ASN A 200 7.78 18.21 -34.11
CA ASN A 200 8.82 19.08 -34.63
C ASN A 200 9.80 18.32 -35.56
N ILE A 201 10.24 17.14 -35.13
CA ILE A 201 11.11 16.27 -35.94
C ILE A 201 10.39 15.87 -37.21
N MET A 202 9.14 15.42 -37.11
CA MET A 202 8.35 15.05 -38.30
C MET A 202 8.10 16.21 -39.26
N LEU A 203 7.96 17.45 -38.73
CA LEU A 203 7.86 18.66 -39.59
C LEU A 203 9.14 18.90 -40.39
N ILE A 204 10.30 18.68 -39.78
CA ILE A 204 11.60 18.79 -40.51
C ILE A 204 11.68 17.71 -41.56
N THR A 205 11.41 16.46 -41.22
CA THR A 205 11.41 15.33 -42.19
C THR A 205 10.44 15.56 -43.35
N VAL A 206 9.23 16.08 -43.07
CA VAL A 206 8.27 16.45 -44.14
C VAL A 206 8.83 17.54 -45.07
N LYS A 207 9.54 18.55 -44.50
CA LYS A 207 10.18 19.59 -45.32
C LYS A 207 11.28 19.02 -46.22
N GLU A 208 12.14 18.17 -45.69
CA GLU A 208 13.22 17.51 -46.44
C GLU A 208 12.67 16.62 -47.58
N ARG A 209 11.52 15.97 -47.36
CA ARG A 209 10.86 15.09 -48.33
C ARG A 209 9.77 15.81 -49.18
N THR A 210 9.74 17.14 -49.14
CA THR A 210 8.72 17.94 -49.85
C THR A 210 8.68 17.62 -51.36
N ARG A 211 9.83 17.47 -52.01
CA ARG A 211 9.96 17.13 -53.44
C ARG A 211 9.38 15.74 -53.72
N GLU A 212 9.64 14.75 -52.88
CA GLU A 212 9.09 13.40 -53.01
C GLU A 212 7.56 13.42 -52.94
N PHE A 213 6.97 14.12 -51.97
CA PHE A 213 5.52 14.27 -51.86
C PHE A 213 4.90 15.05 -53.02
N GLY A 214 5.61 16.05 -53.53
CA GLY A 214 5.21 16.78 -54.72
C GLY A 214 5.12 15.91 -55.98
N ILE A 215 6.14 15.07 -56.22
CA ILE A 215 6.17 14.11 -57.32
C ILE A 215 5.03 13.09 -57.20
N ARG A 216 4.84 12.49 -56.04
CA ARG A 216 3.74 11.55 -55.76
C ARG A 216 2.36 12.17 -56.07
N LYS A 217 2.15 13.43 -55.68
CA LYS A 217 0.92 14.17 -55.97
C LYS A 217 0.76 14.46 -57.47
N ALA A 218 1.84 14.84 -58.16
CA ALA A 218 1.82 15.08 -59.61
C ALA A 218 1.48 13.78 -60.39
N LEU A 219 1.88 12.63 -59.87
CA LEU A 219 1.54 11.31 -60.41
C LEU A 219 0.13 10.81 -60.00
N GLY A 220 -0.67 11.64 -59.30
CA GLY A 220 -2.06 11.34 -58.95
C GLY A 220 -2.27 10.67 -57.57
N ALA A 221 -1.29 10.67 -56.70
CA ALA A 221 -1.48 10.14 -55.33
C ALA A 221 -2.55 10.90 -54.56
N LYS A 222 -3.50 10.17 -53.97
CA LYS A 222 -4.57 10.76 -53.15
C LYS A 222 -3.99 11.42 -51.89
N PRO A 223 -4.49 12.59 -51.49
CA PRO A 223 -4.03 13.29 -50.28
C PRO A 223 -4.04 12.40 -49.02
N PHE A 224 -5.02 11.52 -48.88
CA PHE A 224 -5.15 10.59 -47.77
C PHE A 224 -4.00 9.56 -47.71
N SER A 225 -3.46 9.13 -48.86
CA SER A 225 -2.34 8.19 -48.93
C SER A 225 -1.05 8.79 -48.32
N ILE A 226 -0.80 10.08 -48.59
CA ILE A 226 0.36 10.81 -48.04
C ILE A 226 0.15 11.03 -46.52
N LEU A 227 -1.05 11.44 -46.11
CA LEU A 227 -1.41 11.62 -44.73
C LEU A 227 -1.22 10.34 -43.92
N TRP A 228 -1.75 9.22 -44.42
CA TRP A 228 -1.63 7.91 -43.81
C TRP A 228 -0.18 7.46 -43.64
N LEU A 229 0.64 7.66 -44.66
CA LEU A 229 2.07 7.32 -44.64
C LEU A 229 2.79 8.02 -43.48
N ILE A 230 2.57 9.31 -43.26
CA ILE A 230 3.23 10.11 -42.21
C ILE A 230 2.70 9.73 -40.84
N ILE A 231 1.38 9.48 -40.74
CA ILE A 231 0.80 9.01 -39.45
C ILE A 231 1.37 7.65 -39.05
N VAL A 232 1.43 6.69 -39.99
CA VAL A 232 2.00 5.36 -39.72
C VAL A 232 3.47 5.47 -39.32
N GLU A 233 4.26 6.31 -39.99
CA GLU A 233 5.65 6.56 -39.65
C GLU A 233 5.78 7.14 -38.21
N SER A 234 4.97 8.14 -37.86
CA SER A 234 4.95 8.74 -36.54
C SER A 234 4.52 7.74 -35.45
N VAL A 235 3.46 6.97 -35.70
CA VAL A 235 2.98 5.93 -34.74
C VAL A 235 4.04 4.86 -34.58
N THR A 236 4.70 4.43 -35.65
CA THR A 236 5.75 3.40 -35.56
C THR A 236 6.93 3.87 -34.71
N ILE A 237 7.42 5.09 -34.94
CA ILE A 237 8.51 5.68 -34.15
C ILE A 237 8.10 5.81 -32.68
N THR A 238 6.94 6.39 -32.42
CA THR A 238 6.45 6.63 -31.07
C THR A 238 6.22 5.31 -30.30
N THR A 239 5.66 4.30 -30.97
CA THR A 239 5.40 3.00 -30.35
C THR A 239 6.71 2.25 -30.09
N LEU A 240 7.67 2.27 -31.03
CA LEU A 240 8.95 1.60 -30.85
C LEU A 240 9.74 2.18 -29.67
N PHE A 241 9.96 3.50 -29.66
CA PHE A 241 10.70 4.14 -28.58
C PHE A 241 9.93 4.18 -27.27
N GLY A 242 8.60 4.30 -27.34
CA GLY A 242 7.75 4.21 -26.16
C GLY A 242 7.77 2.82 -25.53
N TYR A 243 7.81 1.76 -26.34
CA TYR A 243 7.98 0.39 -25.83
C TYR A 243 9.34 0.20 -25.15
N ILE A 244 10.43 0.72 -25.75
CA ILE A 244 11.75 0.71 -25.12
C ILE A 244 11.73 1.46 -23.79
N GLY A 245 11.07 2.64 -23.75
CA GLY A 245 10.88 3.41 -22.51
C GLY A 245 10.08 2.65 -21.45
N MET A 246 9.02 1.95 -21.86
CA MET A 246 8.21 1.12 -20.95
C MET A 246 9.03 -0.03 -20.37
N VAL A 247 9.80 -0.75 -21.19
CA VAL A 247 10.67 -1.84 -20.71
C VAL A 247 11.75 -1.31 -19.75
N ALA A 248 12.35 -0.16 -20.07
CA ALA A 248 13.32 0.48 -19.20
C ALA A 248 12.69 0.92 -17.86
N GLY A 249 11.46 1.44 -17.89
CA GLY A 249 10.69 1.81 -16.70
C GLY A 249 10.39 0.60 -15.81
N ILE A 250 9.92 -0.50 -16.40
CA ILE A 250 9.67 -1.75 -15.67
C ILE A 250 10.96 -2.29 -15.06
N ALA A 251 12.06 -2.30 -15.83
CA ALA A 251 13.36 -2.75 -15.33
C ALA A 251 13.87 -1.88 -14.18
N ALA A 252 13.68 -0.57 -14.24
CA ALA A 252 14.03 0.35 -13.17
C ALA A 252 13.20 0.09 -11.90
N THR A 253 11.89 -0.15 -12.05
CA THR A 253 10.99 -0.47 -10.93
C THR A 253 11.38 -1.80 -10.28
N GLU A 254 11.69 -2.83 -11.09
CA GLU A 254 12.12 -4.13 -10.59
C GLU A 254 13.49 -4.05 -9.89
N TRP A 255 14.40 -3.25 -10.43
CA TRP A 255 15.68 -2.98 -9.76
C TRP A 255 15.50 -2.27 -8.43
N MET A 256 14.61 -1.26 -8.36
CA MET A 256 14.26 -0.59 -7.11
C MET A 256 13.65 -1.58 -6.10
N ASN A 257 12.77 -2.46 -6.54
CA ASN A 257 12.19 -3.50 -5.69
C ASN A 257 13.27 -4.41 -5.10
N LYS A 258 14.25 -4.82 -5.91
CA LYS A 258 15.36 -5.68 -5.45
C LYS A 258 16.31 -4.97 -4.47
N VAL A 259 16.51 -3.66 -4.62
CA VAL A 259 17.43 -2.89 -3.76
C VAL A 259 16.74 -2.34 -2.52
N ALA A 260 15.48 -1.92 -2.63
CA ALA A 260 14.73 -1.23 -1.57
C ALA A 260 13.53 -2.03 -1.03
N GLY A 261 13.10 -3.09 -1.71
CA GLY A 261 11.89 -3.85 -1.35
C GLY A 261 12.01 -4.72 -0.10
N GLU A 262 13.23 -4.93 0.40
CA GLU A 262 13.50 -5.64 1.66
C GLU A 262 13.94 -4.68 2.78
N GLN A 263 14.02 -3.38 2.51
CA GLN A 263 14.41 -2.41 3.53
C GLN A 263 13.19 -2.00 4.35
N THR A 264 13.16 -2.49 5.57
CA THR A 264 12.29 -1.95 6.62
C THR A 264 12.88 -0.63 7.10
N VAL A 265 12.15 0.45 6.95
CA VAL A 265 12.52 1.74 7.55
C VAL A 265 11.96 1.76 8.98
N ASP A 266 12.85 1.70 9.96
CA ASP A 266 12.50 1.91 11.37
C ASP A 266 12.14 3.39 11.58
N VAL A 267 10.85 3.69 11.62
CA VAL A 267 10.34 5.00 12.00
C VAL A 267 9.93 4.95 13.47
N GLY A 268 10.91 4.87 14.35
CA GLY A 268 10.73 4.91 15.81
C GLY A 268 10.09 3.66 16.38
N MET A 269 8.78 3.60 16.55
CA MET A 269 8.05 2.44 17.09
C MET A 269 7.47 1.48 16.04
N PHE A 270 7.61 1.79 14.74
CA PHE A 270 7.03 1.00 13.66
C PHE A 270 8.10 0.75 12.59
N SER A 271 8.31 -0.52 12.26
CA SER A 271 9.07 -0.92 11.08
C SER A 271 8.08 -1.18 9.94
N GLU A 272 8.02 -0.29 8.95
CA GLU A 272 7.18 -0.47 7.78
C GLU A 272 8.02 -0.79 6.54
N THR A 273 7.62 -1.80 5.78
CA THR A 273 8.18 -2.05 4.45
C THR A 273 7.64 -0.99 3.48
N VAL A 274 8.54 -0.14 2.98
CA VAL A 274 8.17 1.00 2.11
C VAL A 274 7.65 0.55 0.75
N PHE A 275 8.07 -0.62 0.28
CA PHE A 275 7.63 -1.19 -1.00
C PHE A 275 7.26 -2.67 -0.84
N LEU A 276 5.99 -2.99 -0.99
CA LEU A 276 5.50 -4.36 -1.06
C LEU A 276 5.27 -4.71 -2.54
N ASN A 277 6.21 -5.48 -3.13
CA ASN A 277 6.10 -6.06 -4.48
C ASN A 277 5.50 -5.10 -5.54
N PRO A 278 6.21 -4.07 -6.01
CA PRO A 278 5.74 -3.22 -7.10
C PRO A 278 5.76 -4.02 -8.42
N THR A 279 4.77 -4.89 -8.61
CA THR A 279 4.58 -5.60 -9.88
C THR A 279 3.73 -4.75 -10.82
N VAL A 280 4.16 -4.64 -12.07
CA VAL A 280 3.38 -3.93 -13.10
C VAL A 280 2.27 -4.85 -13.61
N ASP A 281 1.03 -4.47 -13.36
CA ASP A 281 -0.14 -5.19 -13.88
C ASP A 281 -0.18 -5.12 -15.42
N ILE A 282 -0.55 -6.21 -16.06
CA ILE A 282 -0.70 -6.30 -17.51
C ILE A 282 -1.70 -5.27 -18.06
N SER A 283 -2.69 -4.88 -17.27
CA SER A 283 -3.65 -3.83 -17.62
C SER A 283 -2.97 -2.47 -17.81
N ILE A 284 -1.95 -2.16 -17.01
CA ILE A 284 -1.15 -0.93 -17.13
C ILE A 284 -0.34 -0.95 -18.42
N ALA A 285 0.25 -2.08 -18.80
CA ALA A 285 0.99 -2.22 -20.05
C ALA A 285 0.10 -2.01 -21.26
N ILE A 286 -1.13 -2.53 -21.25
CA ILE A 286 -2.12 -2.32 -22.32
C ILE A 286 -2.52 -0.84 -22.40
N GLN A 287 -2.85 -0.21 -21.27
CA GLN A 287 -3.20 1.21 -21.22
C GLN A 287 -2.05 2.10 -21.74
N ALA A 288 -0.81 1.80 -21.35
CA ALA A 288 0.38 2.52 -21.82
C ALA A 288 0.53 2.38 -23.35
N THR A 289 0.38 1.18 -23.90
CA THR A 289 0.46 0.94 -25.33
C THR A 289 -0.60 1.73 -26.09
N LEU A 290 -1.86 1.71 -25.65
CA LEU A 290 -2.95 2.49 -26.25
C LEU A 290 -2.64 4.00 -26.20
N THR A 291 -2.14 4.49 -25.09
CA THR A 291 -1.75 5.89 -24.91
C THR A 291 -0.64 6.28 -25.87
N LEU A 292 0.36 5.42 -26.09
CA LEU A 292 1.45 5.65 -27.05
C LEU A 292 0.94 5.72 -28.49
N VAL A 293 0.01 4.86 -28.90
CA VAL A 293 -0.61 4.89 -30.23
C VAL A 293 -1.38 6.19 -30.45
N VAL A 294 -2.17 6.63 -29.47
CA VAL A 294 -2.89 7.90 -29.51
C VAL A 294 -1.91 9.08 -29.61
N ALA A 295 -0.88 9.10 -28.77
CA ALA A 295 0.14 10.14 -28.76
C ALA A 295 0.89 10.21 -30.11
N GLY A 296 1.29 9.08 -30.68
CA GLY A 296 1.94 8.99 -31.98
C GLY A 296 1.05 9.52 -33.13
N THR A 297 -0.24 9.19 -33.07
CA THR A 297 -1.22 9.70 -34.02
C THR A 297 -1.34 11.23 -33.92
N LEU A 298 -1.45 11.77 -32.71
CA LEU A 298 -1.52 13.22 -32.49
C LEU A 298 -0.23 13.93 -32.93
N ALA A 299 0.94 13.36 -32.63
CA ALA A 299 2.23 13.91 -33.04
C ALA A 299 2.41 13.96 -34.57
N GLY A 300 1.93 12.93 -35.28
CA GLY A 300 2.00 12.85 -36.73
C GLY A 300 0.92 13.66 -37.47
N PHE A 301 -0.18 13.96 -36.80
CA PHE A 301 -1.35 14.59 -37.47
C PHE A 301 -1.05 15.98 -38.04
N PHE A 302 -0.41 16.85 -37.26
CA PHE A 302 -0.09 18.20 -37.69
C PHE A 302 0.94 18.23 -38.85
N PRO A 303 2.08 17.52 -38.79
CA PRO A 303 3.01 17.35 -39.90
C PRO A 303 2.35 16.76 -41.14
N ALA A 304 1.53 15.72 -41.01
CA ALA A 304 0.83 15.08 -42.09
C ALA A 304 -0.13 16.05 -42.83
N LYS A 305 -0.91 16.82 -42.08
CA LYS A 305 -1.77 17.86 -42.64
C LYS A 305 -0.96 18.90 -43.45
N LYS A 306 0.22 19.29 -42.93
CA LYS A 306 1.11 20.23 -43.64
C LYS A 306 1.67 19.63 -44.94
N ALA A 307 2.09 18.38 -44.94
CA ALA A 307 2.55 17.68 -46.12
C ALA A 307 1.47 17.58 -47.20
N VAL A 308 0.25 17.31 -46.79
CA VAL A 308 -0.90 17.25 -47.72
C VAL A 308 -1.25 18.62 -48.34
N SER A 309 -0.96 19.74 -47.69
CA SER A 309 -1.23 21.08 -48.17
C SER A 309 -0.23 21.59 -49.22
N ILE A 310 0.92 20.92 -49.41
CA ILE A 310 1.96 21.32 -50.38
C ILE A 310 1.43 21.20 -51.82
N ARG A 311 1.59 22.26 -52.62
CA ARG A 311 1.23 22.27 -54.05
C ARG A 311 2.35 21.62 -54.87
N PRO A 312 2.02 20.74 -55.87
CA PRO A 312 3.04 20.07 -56.65
C PRO A 312 4.00 21.04 -57.37
N ILE A 313 3.49 22.18 -57.83
CA ILE A 313 4.28 23.21 -58.53
C ILE A 313 5.31 23.84 -57.59
N GLU A 314 4.93 24.13 -56.35
CA GLU A 314 5.84 24.70 -55.33
C GLU A 314 6.89 23.70 -54.89
N ALA A 315 6.52 22.42 -54.77
CA ALA A 315 7.42 21.34 -54.37
C ALA A 315 8.50 21.01 -55.43
N LEU A 316 8.21 21.22 -56.70
CA LEU A 316 9.17 21.01 -57.79
C LEU A 316 10.09 22.23 -58.04
N ARG A 317 9.75 23.39 -57.48
CA ARG A 317 10.50 24.65 -57.61
C ARG A 317 11.36 24.96 -56.39
N ALA A 318 11.21 24.20 -55.33
CA ALA A 318 12.02 24.31 -54.11
C ALA A 318 13.37 23.64 -54.35
N ASP A 319 14.45 24.43 -54.51
CA ASP A 319 15.84 24.00 -54.46
C ASP A 319 16.29 23.77 -53.01
#